data_3b47e675da0f375abae52f1690ef479f
#
_entry.id   3b47e675da0f375abae52f1690ef479f
#
_cell.length_a   1.000
_cell.length_b   1.000
_cell.length_c   1.000
_cell.angle_alpha   90.00
_cell.angle_beta   90.00
_cell.angle_gamma   90.00
#
_symmetry.space_group_name_H-M   'P 1'
#
loop_
_entity.id
_entity.type
_entity.pdbx_description
1 polymer ?
#
loop_
_entity_poly.entity_id
_entity_poly.type
_entity_poly.pdbx_seq_one_letter_code
_entity_poly.pdbx_strand_id
1 'polypeptide(L)'
;MAINRRQFLIGAGGLAAAATTMGLGACAPGTGGGGSEGGGGGEGGPVNLALAWWGNPTRNKNTDAMIAAYQQANPNVKISGQPGEFSSYWDKLATQTAGGTAPDIIQMDMNYISEYGTRNALLDLKDVDTSKFVEGTVDSGKINDTLVGVNAGINSALFFANPQIFEKAKMELPDDTTWTWDQLIEVGAEIASKAGVPFGVGSLIGSDALFGTFVRQQGKELFTPDGLGFEAAEAQAWYDFLVKGVKAKAFGSPEQITEEAAKPLDQSALVTGKAAIQYWNSNQLEAVSNAAGGDYLMEMLRGPSMTGKATDRKTWYKASMLWSASAKTQNPEAAVAWINWFANDQAAANIDKAERGIPPNAEILTAVTPSLSEAQKVVAKYITDIKTEVANTPIAPPPGGGTISEVLTRHGTDAIYGRASTADAAQKFVDELKSNLQV
;
A
#
# COMPACT_ATOMS: atom_id res chain seq x y z
N MET A 1 40.98 14.93 -3.03
CA MET A 1 41.16 15.60 -1.72
C MET A 1 40.09 15.03 -0.79
N ALA A 2 40.49 14.18 0.13
CA ALA A 2 39.61 13.56 1.08
C ALA A 2 39.45 14.44 2.32
N ILE A 3 38.23 14.86 2.64
CA ILE A 3 37.94 15.64 3.84
C ILE A 3 37.51 14.67 4.95
N ASN A 4 38.28 14.64 6.00
CA ASN A 4 38.23 13.72 7.12
C ASN A 4 37.16 14.18 8.14
N ARG A 5 36.20 13.33 8.49
CA ARG A 5 35.02 13.58 9.35
C ARG A 5 35.27 13.70 10.86
N ARG A 6 36.47 14.03 11.31
CA ARG A 6 36.86 13.99 12.75
C ARG A 6 37.21 15.33 13.40
N GLN A 7 36.83 16.46 12.82
CA GLN A 7 37.21 17.77 13.42
C GLN A 7 36.01 18.74 13.57
N PHE A 8 34.94 18.32 14.25
CA PHE A 8 33.87 19.24 14.61
C PHE A 8 33.29 19.00 16.02
N LEU A 9 34.15 18.80 17.00
CA LEU A 9 33.81 18.79 18.40
C LEU A 9 34.93 19.32 19.26
N ILE A 10 35.15 20.67 19.27
CA ILE A 10 35.79 21.41 20.37
C ILE A 10 35.50 22.90 20.12
N GLY A 11 34.76 23.53 21.01
CA GLY A 11 34.71 24.99 21.10
C GLY A 11 33.35 25.56 21.45
N ALA A 12 33.04 25.66 22.70
CA ALA A 12 32.56 26.85 23.40
C ALA A 12 31.94 26.48 24.76
N GLY A 13 32.77 26.48 25.76
CA GLY A 13 32.33 26.61 27.14
C GLY A 13 32.50 28.07 27.57
N GLY A 14 31.62 28.53 28.44
CA GLY A 14 31.99 29.65 29.31
C GLY A 14 30.95 30.78 29.45
N LEU A 15 30.60 31.02 30.74
CA LEU A 15 30.13 32.27 31.37
C LEU A 15 28.60 32.55 31.24
N ALA A 16 27.86 32.93 32.26
CA ALA A 16 28.09 33.10 33.72
C ALA A 16 26.71 33.32 34.38
N ALA A 17 26.68 33.03 35.66
CA ALA A 17 25.56 33.21 36.55
C ALA A 17 25.16 34.68 36.80
N ALA A 18 23.87 34.93 37.04
CA ALA A 18 23.43 35.97 38.01
C ALA A 18 22.05 35.61 38.58
N ALA A 19 22.04 35.44 39.87
CA ALA A 19 20.88 35.23 40.70
C ALA A 19 20.18 36.56 40.97
N THR A 20 18.85 36.53 41.12
CA THR A 20 18.17 37.40 42.10
C THR A 20 16.90 36.74 42.57
N THR A 21 16.85 36.67 43.89
CA THR A 21 15.81 36.17 44.81
C THR A 21 14.68 37.19 45.01
N MET A 22 13.61 36.65 45.50
CA MET A 22 12.60 37.20 46.41
C MET A 22 11.15 37.23 45.90
N GLY A 23 10.32 36.58 46.72
CA GLY A 23 8.91 36.85 46.89
C GLY A 23 8.08 35.69 47.45
N LEU A 24 8.22 35.43 48.77
CA LEU A 24 7.33 34.57 49.55
C LEU A 24 5.95 35.24 49.70
N GLY A 25 4.89 34.47 49.50
CA GLY A 25 3.53 34.84 49.87
C GLY A 25 2.70 33.60 50.16
N ALA A 26 2.75 33.13 51.42
CA ALA A 26 1.88 32.08 51.92
C ALA A 26 0.54 32.67 52.34
N CYS A 27 -0.58 31.96 52.06
CA CYS A 27 -1.77 31.90 52.93
C CYS A 27 -2.68 30.74 52.47
N ALA A 28 -2.83 29.75 53.35
CA ALA A 28 -3.93 28.81 53.43
C ALA A 28 -4.67 29.16 54.76
N PRO A 29 -5.79 28.53 55.18
CA PRO A 29 -6.79 27.68 54.51
C PRO A 29 -8.25 28.16 54.73
N GLY A 30 -9.17 27.61 53.98
CA GLY A 30 -10.60 27.77 54.22
C GLY A 30 -11.37 26.49 53.96
N THR A 31 -11.76 25.80 55.01
CA THR A 31 -12.69 24.67 55.05
C THR A 31 -14.12 25.13 54.77
N GLY A 32 -14.87 24.38 53.99
CA GLY A 32 -16.31 24.58 53.84
C GLY A 32 -16.90 23.47 52.95
N GLY A 33 -17.54 22.49 53.57
CA GLY A 33 -18.22 21.37 52.90
C GLY A 33 -19.56 21.79 52.31
N GLY A 34 -20.06 20.97 51.42
CA GLY A 34 -21.41 21.02 50.88
C GLY A 34 -21.54 20.08 49.70
N GLY A 35 -22.08 18.88 49.94
CA GLY A 35 -22.46 17.97 48.87
C GLY A 35 -23.58 18.55 48.01
N SER A 36 -23.58 18.19 46.76
CA SER A 36 -24.80 18.08 45.97
C SER A 36 -24.58 17.13 44.80
N GLU A 37 -25.45 16.18 44.78
CA GLU A 37 -25.71 15.29 43.63
C GLU A 37 -26.09 16.13 42.41
N GLY A 38 -25.68 15.68 41.24
CA GLY A 38 -26.18 16.28 40.02
C GLY A 38 -25.46 15.66 38.82
N GLY A 39 -26.05 14.59 38.30
CA GLY A 39 -25.67 14.11 36.96
C GLY A 39 -25.82 15.23 35.94
N GLY A 40 -24.81 15.43 35.17
CA GLY A 40 -24.80 16.34 34.03
C GLY A 40 -23.77 15.80 33.06
N GLY A 41 -24.26 15.37 31.90
CA GLY A 41 -23.38 15.00 30.79
C GLY A 41 -22.39 16.13 30.52
N GLY A 42 -21.13 15.89 30.78
CA GLY A 42 -20.08 16.84 30.47
C GLY A 42 -20.02 17.00 28.96
N GLU A 43 -20.31 18.21 28.45
CA GLU A 43 -19.85 18.61 27.14
C GLU A 43 -18.33 18.49 27.19
N GLY A 44 -17.83 17.38 26.58
CA GLY A 44 -16.40 17.16 26.48
C GLY A 44 -15.77 18.33 25.74
N GLY A 45 -14.65 18.83 26.28
CA GLY A 45 -13.86 19.85 25.58
C GLY A 45 -13.50 19.46 24.17
N PRO A 46 -12.94 20.37 23.34
CA PRO A 46 -12.62 20.12 21.96
C PRO A 46 -11.68 18.91 21.85
N VAL A 47 -12.07 17.93 21.02
CA VAL A 47 -11.28 16.76 20.70
C VAL A 47 -10.28 17.11 19.60
N ASN A 48 -8.99 16.91 19.81
CA ASN A 48 -7.96 17.13 18.81
C ASN A 48 -7.39 15.79 18.35
N LEU A 49 -7.38 15.56 17.04
CA LEU A 49 -6.84 14.37 16.41
C LEU A 49 -5.75 14.75 15.41
N ALA A 50 -4.67 13.96 15.36
CA ALA A 50 -3.69 13.97 14.30
C ALA A 50 -3.97 12.82 13.32
N LEU A 51 -4.06 13.11 12.03
CA LEU A 51 -4.30 12.13 10.97
C LEU A 51 -3.12 12.13 10.00
N ALA A 52 -2.43 10.99 9.88
CA ALA A 52 -1.31 10.83 8.98
C ALA A 52 -1.65 9.92 7.81
N TRP A 53 -1.18 10.31 6.61
CA TRP A 53 -1.30 9.50 5.39
C TRP A 53 -0.16 9.76 4.43
N TRP A 54 0.07 8.83 3.51
CA TRP A 54 0.89 9.07 2.31
C TRP A 54 0.00 9.18 1.08
N GLY A 55 0.45 9.92 0.08
CA GLY A 55 -0.31 10.00 -1.16
C GLY A 55 0.19 11.04 -2.16
N ASN A 56 -0.44 10.98 -3.32
CA ASN A 56 -0.28 11.93 -4.40
C ASN A 56 -1.08 13.23 -4.14
N PRO A 57 -0.93 14.29 -4.96
CA PRO A 57 -1.68 15.54 -4.79
C PRO A 57 -3.20 15.38 -4.77
N THR A 58 -3.76 14.43 -5.54
CA THR A 58 -5.21 14.16 -5.55
C THR A 58 -5.65 13.59 -4.21
N ARG A 59 -4.93 12.60 -3.68
CA ARG A 59 -5.20 12.03 -2.36
C ARG A 59 -5.10 13.07 -1.24
N ASN A 60 -4.09 13.92 -1.29
CA ASN A 60 -3.93 14.99 -0.32
C ASN A 60 -5.14 15.93 -0.33
N LYS A 61 -5.55 16.40 -1.52
CA LYS A 61 -6.73 17.26 -1.70
C LYS A 61 -8.01 16.58 -1.20
N ASN A 62 -8.22 15.30 -1.51
CA ASN A 62 -9.41 14.56 -1.07
C ASN A 62 -9.40 14.37 0.45
N THR A 63 -8.25 14.08 1.04
CA THR A 63 -8.13 13.90 2.50
C THR A 63 -8.39 15.20 3.23
N ASP A 64 -7.87 16.34 2.76
CA ASP A 64 -8.16 17.65 3.33
C ASP A 64 -9.66 17.99 3.23
N ALA A 65 -10.30 17.65 2.12
CA ALA A 65 -11.74 17.83 1.95
C ALA A 65 -12.56 16.91 2.89
N MET A 66 -12.14 15.67 3.11
CA MET A 66 -12.75 14.76 4.08
C MET A 66 -12.62 15.30 5.52
N ILE A 67 -11.42 15.79 5.89
CA ILE A 67 -11.20 16.43 7.19
C ILE A 67 -12.17 17.60 7.37
N ALA A 68 -12.28 18.47 6.37
CA ALA A 68 -13.18 19.63 6.44
C ALA A 68 -14.66 19.21 6.59
N ALA A 69 -15.10 18.23 5.79
CA ALA A 69 -16.48 17.71 5.84
C ALA A 69 -16.79 17.05 7.20
N TYR A 70 -15.87 16.26 7.72
CA TYR A 70 -16.04 15.63 9.04
C TYR A 70 -16.12 16.64 10.17
N GLN A 71 -15.23 17.65 10.17
CA GLN A 71 -15.24 18.75 11.18
C GLN A 71 -16.52 19.60 11.09
N GLN A 72 -17.06 19.80 9.88
CA GLN A 72 -18.33 20.52 9.71
C GLN A 72 -19.48 19.75 10.36
N ALA A 73 -19.51 18.42 10.22
CA ALA A 73 -20.52 17.57 10.84
C ALA A 73 -20.27 17.35 12.35
N ASN A 74 -19.03 17.51 12.82
CA ASN A 74 -18.60 17.29 14.19
C ASN A 74 -17.82 18.50 14.72
N PRO A 75 -18.49 19.62 15.08
CA PRO A 75 -17.82 20.91 15.37
C PRO A 75 -16.83 20.86 16.56
N ASN A 76 -17.02 19.90 17.48
CA ASN A 76 -16.14 19.70 18.63
C ASN A 76 -14.86 18.94 18.29
N VAL A 77 -14.75 18.37 17.07
CA VAL A 77 -13.56 17.64 16.62
C VAL A 77 -12.68 18.54 15.75
N LYS A 78 -11.39 18.58 16.04
CA LYS A 78 -10.36 19.23 15.22
C LYS A 78 -9.36 18.18 14.76
N ILE A 79 -9.12 18.11 13.45
CA ILE A 79 -8.19 17.15 12.87
C ILE A 79 -7.06 17.91 12.19
N SER A 80 -5.81 17.62 12.59
CA SER A 80 -4.62 18.12 11.94
C SER A 80 -4.06 17.07 10.97
N GLY A 81 -4.01 17.41 9.68
CA GLY A 81 -3.50 16.53 8.64
C GLY A 81 -1.97 16.49 8.58
N GLN A 82 -1.40 15.30 8.37
CA GLN A 82 0.03 15.08 8.22
C GLN A 82 0.29 14.26 6.95
N PRO A 83 0.26 14.87 5.74
CA PRO A 83 0.62 14.19 4.51
C PRO A 83 2.11 13.85 4.48
N GLY A 84 2.46 12.80 3.74
CA GLY A 84 3.84 12.38 3.52
C GLY A 84 4.03 11.64 2.20
N GLU A 85 5.29 11.47 1.80
CA GLU A 85 5.68 10.61 0.69
C GLU A 85 5.86 9.17 1.20
N PHE A 86 5.47 8.17 0.39
CA PHE A 86 5.48 6.76 0.80
C PHE A 86 6.83 6.31 1.37
N SER A 87 7.93 6.67 0.70
CA SER A 87 9.27 6.22 1.09
C SER A 87 9.75 6.75 2.45
N SER A 88 9.35 7.97 2.83
CA SER A 88 9.75 8.59 4.10
C SER A 88 8.71 8.48 5.21
N TYR A 89 7.51 8.01 4.86
CA TYR A 89 6.39 7.90 5.79
C TYR A 89 6.68 6.92 6.92
N TRP A 90 7.25 5.77 6.59
CA TRP A 90 7.50 4.68 7.53
C TRP A 90 8.57 5.02 8.56
N ASP A 91 9.66 5.67 8.15
CA ASP A 91 10.72 6.14 9.06
C ASP A 91 10.18 7.16 10.07
N LYS A 92 9.34 8.09 9.57
CA LYS A 92 8.68 9.08 10.41
C LYS A 92 7.71 8.42 11.39
N LEU A 93 6.86 7.51 10.91
CA LEU A 93 5.89 6.80 11.74
C LEU A 93 6.57 5.94 12.82
N ALA A 94 7.63 5.22 12.45
CA ALA A 94 8.41 4.43 13.39
C ALA A 94 9.02 5.30 14.49
N THR A 95 9.61 6.45 14.12
CA THR A 95 10.18 7.41 15.08
C THR A 95 9.11 7.98 16.02
N GLN A 96 7.96 8.40 15.48
CA GLN A 96 6.86 8.93 16.26
C GLN A 96 6.27 7.87 17.21
N THR A 97 6.12 6.64 16.74
CA THR A 97 5.60 5.52 17.55
C THR A 97 6.54 5.18 18.68
N ALA A 98 7.85 5.08 18.43
CA ALA A 98 8.86 4.84 19.44
C ALA A 98 8.91 5.98 20.48
N GLY A 99 8.72 7.24 20.04
CA GLY A 99 8.68 8.41 20.89
C GLY A 99 7.35 8.63 21.63
N GLY A 100 6.33 7.79 21.42
CA GLY A 100 5.00 7.94 22.03
C GLY A 100 4.19 9.13 21.49
N THR A 101 4.53 9.62 20.30
CA THR A 101 3.90 10.77 19.61
C THR A 101 3.31 10.38 18.26
N ALA A 102 2.94 9.11 18.11
CA ALA A 102 2.27 8.62 16.90
C ALA A 102 0.98 9.41 16.65
N PRO A 103 0.59 9.67 15.38
CA PRO A 103 -0.71 10.23 15.05
C PRO A 103 -1.85 9.37 15.61
N ASP A 104 -3.00 10.01 15.91
CA ASP A 104 -4.18 9.30 16.41
C ASP A 104 -4.76 8.36 15.37
N ILE A 105 -4.82 8.82 14.11
CA ILE A 105 -5.31 8.06 12.96
C ILE A 105 -4.17 7.92 11.95
N ILE A 106 -3.94 6.68 11.50
CA ILE A 106 -2.77 6.30 10.72
C ILE A 106 -3.23 5.57 9.46
N GLN A 107 -2.88 6.09 8.29
CA GLN A 107 -2.98 5.28 7.08
C GLN A 107 -1.89 4.21 7.12
N MET A 108 -2.27 2.93 6.99
CA MET A 108 -1.40 1.77 7.16
C MET A 108 -1.37 0.93 5.88
N ASP A 109 -0.27 0.23 5.65
CA ASP A 109 -0.14 -0.76 4.58
C ASP A 109 -0.02 -2.17 5.15
N MET A 110 -0.52 -3.16 4.39
CA MET A 110 -0.45 -4.58 4.78
C MET A 110 0.98 -5.06 5.07
N ASN A 111 1.97 -4.52 4.36
CA ASN A 111 3.36 -4.92 4.53
C ASN A 111 3.97 -4.47 5.87
N TYR A 112 3.36 -3.48 6.52
CA TYR A 112 3.88 -2.89 7.76
C TYR A 112 2.97 -3.11 8.98
N ILE A 113 1.69 -3.48 8.76
CA ILE A 113 0.71 -3.53 9.86
C ILE A 113 1.12 -4.50 10.98
N SER A 114 1.80 -5.61 10.64
CA SER A 114 2.25 -6.58 11.62
C SER A 114 3.30 -6.02 12.58
N GLU A 115 4.18 -5.13 12.10
CA GLU A 115 5.22 -4.50 12.95
C GLU A 115 4.62 -3.66 14.08
N TYR A 116 3.49 -3.01 13.80
CA TYR A 116 2.80 -2.18 14.78
C TYR A 116 1.77 -2.98 15.58
N GLY A 117 1.04 -3.88 14.94
CA GLY A 117 -0.01 -4.68 15.56
C GLY A 117 0.54 -5.67 16.59
N THR A 118 1.62 -6.41 16.28
CA THR A 118 2.23 -7.37 17.20
C THR A 118 2.88 -6.72 18.43
N ARG A 119 3.24 -5.43 18.31
CA ARG A 119 3.78 -4.62 19.42
C ARG A 119 2.70 -3.87 20.20
N ASN A 120 1.43 -4.16 19.94
CA ASN A 120 0.29 -3.47 20.55
C ASN A 120 0.34 -1.93 20.38
N ALA A 121 0.88 -1.46 19.27
CA ALA A 121 0.95 -0.04 18.96
C ALA A 121 -0.33 0.49 18.29
N LEU A 122 -1.20 -0.42 17.81
CA LEU A 122 -2.48 -0.11 17.18
C LEU A 122 -3.65 -0.51 18.08
N LEU A 123 -4.71 0.30 18.00
CA LEU A 123 -5.95 0.09 18.73
C LEU A 123 -6.78 -1.04 18.12
N ASP A 124 -7.50 -1.81 18.95
CA ASP A 124 -8.55 -2.73 18.49
C ASP A 124 -9.73 -1.93 17.94
N LEU A 125 -10.04 -2.13 16.67
CA LEU A 125 -11.08 -1.43 15.91
C LEU A 125 -12.39 -2.21 15.85
N LYS A 126 -12.66 -3.11 16.80
CA LYS A 126 -13.85 -3.96 16.86
C LYS A 126 -15.19 -3.19 16.79
N ASP A 127 -15.19 -1.92 17.16
CA ASP A 127 -16.37 -1.06 17.16
C ASP A 127 -16.62 -0.37 15.80
N VAL A 128 -15.76 -0.60 14.79
CA VAL A 128 -16.02 -0.21 13.41
C VAL A 128 -16.95 -1.21 12.76
N ASP A 129 -18.05 -0.74 12.17
CA ASP A 129 -19.01 -1.61 11.48
C ASP A 129 -18.45 -2.11 10.15
N THR A 130 -18.09 -3.38 10.08
CA THR A 130 -17.63 -4.07 8.88
C THR A 130 -18.67 -5.08 8.34
N SER A 131 -19.89 -5.08 8.87
CA SER A 131 -20.93 -6.08 8.54
C SER A 131 -21.36 -6.07 7.07
N LYS A 132 -21.15 -4.95 6.37
CA LYS A 132 -21.50 -4.76 4.96
C LYS A 132 -20.30 -4.84 4.01
N PHE A 133 -19.14 -5.20 4.54
CA PHE A 133 -17.96 -5.33 3.72
C PHE A 133 -18.00 -6.58 2.85
N VAL A 134 -17.45 -6.49 1.67
CA VAL A 134 -17.24 -7.63 0.78
C VAL A 134 -16.41 -8.68 1.50
N GLU A 135 -16.85 -9.94 1.41
CA GLU A 135 -16.18 -11.08 2.04
C GLU A 135 -14.68 -11.13 1.70
N GLY A 136 -13.85 -11.43 2.69
CA GLY A 136 -12.39 -11.50 2.56
C GLY A 136 -11.68 -10.16 2.63
N THR A 137 -12.38 -9.02 2.73
CA THR A 137 -11.71 -7.70 2.76
C THR A 137 -11.39 -7.20 4.16
N VAL A 138 -11.96 -7.82 5.20
CA VAL A 138 -11.71 -7.47 6.62
C VAL A 138 -10.41 -8.09 7.12
N ASP A 139 -10.09 -9.30 6.67
CA ASP A 139 -8.98 -10.11 7.21
C ASP A 139 -7.60 -9.48 6.97
N SER A 140 -7.46 -8.66 5.92
CA SER A 140 -6.24 -7.90 5.65
C SER A 140 -5.82 -6.92 6.75
N GLY A 141 -6.75 -6.56 7.64
CA GLY A 141 -6.51 -5.65 8.77
C GLY A 141 -6.42 -6.35 10.12
N LYS A 142 -6.43 -7.67 10.14
CA LYS A 142 -6.32 -8.45 11.38
C LYS A 142 -4.89 -8.89 11.68
N ILE A 143 -4.52 -8.78 12.94
CA ILE A 143 -3.30 -9.35 13.51
C ILE A 143 -3.72 -10.20 14.72
N ASN A 144 -3.44 -11.48 14.70
CA ASN A 144 -3.85 -12.43 15.75
C ASN A 144 -5.37 -12.31 16.09
N ASP A 145 -6.23 -12.33 15.07
CA ASP A 145 -7.69 -12.17 15.14
C ASP A 145 -8.19 -10.79 15.65
N THR A 146 -7.31 -9.89 16.04
CA THR A 146 -7.68 -8.52 16.42
C THR A 146 -7.70 -7.62 15.19
N LEU A 147 -8.81 -6.91 14.97
CA LEU A 147 -8.92 -5.94 13.89
C LEU A 147 -8.17 -4.64 14.26
N VAL A 148 -7.01 -4.42 13.67
CA VAL A 148 -6.16 -3.25 13.92
C VAL A 148 -6.04 -2.31 12.71
N GLY A 149 -6.69 -2.68 11.60
CA GLY A 149 -6.76 -1.87 10.39
C GLY A 149 -8.05 -2.10 9.63
N VAL A 150 -8.73 -1.03 9.23
CA VAL A 150 -9.95 -1.09 8.41
C VAL A 150 -9.60 -0.83 6.96
N ASN A 151 -9.99 -1.72 6.07
CA ASN A 151 -9.74 -1.60 4.63
C ASN A 151 -10.32 -0.28 4.08
N ALA A 152 -9.46 0.55 3.52
CA ALA A 152 -9.84 1.86 2.96
C ALA A 152 -10.30 1.77 1.50
N GLY A 153 -10.02 0.67 0.82
CA GLY A 153 -10.43 0.43 -0.55
C GLY A 153 -9.88 -0.89 -1.09
N ILE A 154 -10.63 -1.54 -1.94
CA ILE A 154 -10.25 -2.79 -2.60
C ILE A 154 -9.49 -2.48 -3.88
N ASN A 155 -8.39 -3.17 -4.10
CA ASN A 155 -7.74 -3.30 -5.39
C ASN A 155 -7.37 -4.77 -5.67
N SER A 156 -6.85 -5.01 -6.86
CA SER A 156 -6.27 -6.29 -7.24
C SER A 156 -5.04 -6.03 -8.11
N ALA A 157 -4.06 -6.91 -7.99
CA ALA A 157 -2.89 -6.94 -8.86
C ALA A 157 -3.28 -7.36 -10.28
N LEU A 158 -2.83 -6.61 -11.27
CA LEU A 158 -3.17 -6.85 -12.68
C LEU A 158 -2.11 -6.23 -13.60
N PHE A 159 -2.33 -6.34 -14.91
CA PHE A 159 -1.56 -5.63 -15.90
C PHE A 159 -2.40 -4.56 -16.60
N PHE A 160 -1.79 -3.42 -16.88
CA PHE A 160 -2.33 -2.46 -17.84
C PHE A 160 -1.64 -2.65 -19.19
N ALA A 161 -2.42 -2.60 -20.26
CA ALA A 161 -1.94 -2.58 -21.63
C ALA A 161 -2.21 -1.21 -22.26
N ASN A 162 -1.23 -0.69 -22.99
CA ASN A 162 -1.38 0.56 -23.73
C ASN A 162 -2.03 0.26 -25.11
N PRO A 163 -3.30 0.63 -25.32
CA PRO A 163 -4.02 0.30 -26.55
C PRO A 163 -3.37 0.89 -27.82
N GLN A 164 -2.75 2.08 -27.70
CA GLN A 164 -2.07 2.71 -28.84
C GLN A 164 -0.85 1.93 -29.32
N ILE A 165 -0.14 1.25 -28.39
CA ILE A 165 1.01 0.41 -28.76
C ILE A 165 0.51 -0.86 -29.45
N PHE A 166 -0.58 -1.47 -28.98
CA PHE A 166 -1.22 -2.61 -29.65
C PHE A 166 -1.72 -2.25 -31.05
N GLU A 167 -2.37 -1.13 -31.21
CA GLU A 167 -2.80 -0.61 -32.51
C GLU A 167 -1.60 -0.38 -33.44
N LYS A 168 -0.54 0.30 -32.99
CA LYS A 168 0.71 0.50 -33.74
C LYS A 168 1.33 -0.82 -34.18
N ALA A 169 1.31 -1.83 -33.33
CA ALA A 169 1.83 -3.17 -33.62
C ALA A 169 0.90 -3.99 -34.53
N LYS A 170 -0.34 -3.53 -34.76
CA LYS A 170 -1.42 -4.29 -35.41
C LYS A 170 -1.65 -5.65 -34.75
N MET A 171 -1.70 -5.62 -33.42
CA MET A 171 -1.95 -6.80 -32.58
C MET A 171 -3.24 -6.58 -31.79
N GLU A 172 -4.02 -7.64 -31.68
CA GLU A 172 -5.14 -7.70 -30.72
C GLU A 172 -4.60 -7.85 -29.28
N LEU A 173 -5.38 -7.40 -28.32
CA LEU A 173 -5.10 -7.69 -26.92
C LEU A 173 -5.15 -9.20 -26.67
N PRO A 174 -4.31 -9.74 -25.79
CA PRO A 174 -4.37 -11.16 -25.45
C PRO A 174 -5.71 -11.50 -24.77
N ASP A 175 -6.19 -12.74 -24.97
CA ASP A 175 -7.28 -13.28 -24.16
C ASP A 175 -6.79 -13.46 -22.72
N ASP A 176 -7.05 -12.47 -21.87
CA ASP A 176 -6.62 -12.46 -20.49
C ASP A 176 -7.39 -13.45 -19.60
N THR A 177 -8.42 -14.12 -20.15
CA THR A 177 -9.19 -15.13 -19.43
C THR A 177 -8.50 -16.49 -19.39
N THR A 178 -7.60 -16.75 -20.34
CA THR A 178 -6.96 -18.05 -20.52
C THR A 178 -5.42 -18.03 -20.58
N TRP A 179 -4.79 -16.86 -20.53
CA TRP A 179 -3.36 -16.74 -20.77
C TRP A 179 -2.47 -17.23 -19.61
N THR A 180 -1.25 -17.61 -19.99
CA THR A 180 -0.23 -18.14 -19.08
C THR A 180 0.98 -17.19 -18.98
N TRP A 181 1.86 -17.44 -18.00
CA TRP A 181 3.13 -16.71 -17.86
C TRP A 181 4.02 -16.83 -19.10
N ASP A 182 4.00 -17.98 -19.78
CA ASP A 182 4.74 -18.17 -21.02
C ASP A 182 4.16 -17.33 -22.16
N GLN A 183 2.84 -17.28 -22.28
CA GLN A 183 2.17 -16.42 -23.26
C GLN A 183 2.38 -14.92 -22.97
N LEU A 184 2.53 -14.50 -21.72
CA LEU A 184 2.92 -13.12 -21.38
C LEU A 184 4.30 -12.79 -21.99
N ILE A 185 5.27 -13.72 -21.93
CA ILE A 185 6.58 -13.54 -22.54
C ILE A 185 6.45 -13.50 -24.08
N GLU A 186 5.69 -14.41 -24.67
CA GLU A 186 5.50 -14.50 -26.13
C GLU A 186 4.88 -13.23 -26.69
N VAL A 187 3.75 -12.80 -26.12
CA VAL A 187 3.07 -11.54 -26.48
C VAL A 187 3.98 -10.34 -26.26
N GLY A 188 4.70 -10.32 -25.13
CA GLY A 188 5.66 -9.25 -24.82
C GLY A 188 6.79 -9.15 -25.85
N ALA A 189 7.39 -10.26 -26.25
CA ALA A 189 8.45 -10.27 -27.24
C ALA A 189 7.94 -9.85 -28.64
N GLU A 190 6.77 -10.33 -29.03
CA GLU A 190 6.16 -10.01 -30.31
C GLU A 190 5.81 -8.53 -30.41
N ILE A 191 5.14 -7.97 -29.39
CA ILE A 191 4.72 -6.57 -29.42
C ILE A 191 5.91 -5.61 -29.32
N ALA A 192 6.94 -5.94 -28.52
CA ALA A 192 8.17 -5.16 -28.46
C ALA A 192 8.81 -5.03 -29.83
N SER A 193 8.88 -6.14 -30.57
CA SER A 193 9.44 -6.19 -31.93
C SER A 193 8.58 -5.41 -32.93
N LYS A 194 7.27 -5.64 -32.97
CA LYS A 194 6.37 -5.03 -33.95
C LYS A 194 6.15 -3.54 -33.74
N ALA A 195 6.00 -3.10 -32.49
CA ALA A 195 5.82 -1.70 -32.16
C ALA A 195 7.15 -0.91 -32.10
N GLY A 196 8.30 -1.62 -32.02
CA GLY A 196 9.61 -0.97 -31.85
C GLY A 196 9.75 -0.27 -30.50
N VAL A 197 9.23 -0.87 -29.43
CA VAL A 197 9.34 -0.37 -28.06
C VAL A 197 10.36 -1.19 -27.26
N PRO A 198 11.04 -0.58 -26.26
CA PRO A 198 12.07 -1.29 -25.48
C PRO A 198 11.49 -2.39 -24.59
N PHE A 199 10.21 -2.26 -24.18
CA PHE A 199 9.54 -3.22 -23.32
C PHE A 199 8.25 -3.72 -23.97
N GLY A 200 8.13 -5.02 -24.19
CA GLY A 200 6.81 -5.62 -24.38
C GLY A 200 6.05 -5.64 -23.05
N VAL A 201 6.77 -6.05 -22.00
CA VAL A 201 6.28 -5.99 -20.61
C VAL A 201 7.27 -5.20 -19.76
N GLY A 202 6.81 -4.22 -19.02
CA GLY A 202 7.60 -3.42 -18.10
C GLY A 202 8.22 -4.23 -16.96
N SER A 203 9.07 -3.60 -16.16
CA SER A 203 9.79 -4.27 -15.08
C SER A 203 8.86 -4.96 -14.08
N LEU A 204 9.16 -6.21 -13.75
CA LEU A 204 8.47 -7.03 -12.75
C LEU A 204 9.37 -7.38 -11.55
N ILE A 205 10.62 -6.87 -11.52
CA ILE A 205 11.71 -7.37 -10.69
C ILE A 205 11.43 -7.26 -9.18
N GLY A 206 10.75 -6.23 -8.73
CA GLY A 206 10.42 -6.00 -7.32
C GLY A 206 8.92 -6.16 -7.00
N SER A 207 8.15 -6.81 -7.88
CA SER A 207 6.70 -6.95 -7.71
C SER A 207 6.36 -8.08 -6.73
N ASP A 208 6.36 -7.79 -5.44
CA ASP A 208 6.03 -8.73 -4.36
C ASP A 208 4.64 -9.36 -4.52
N ALA A 209 3.65 -8.59 -4.92
CA ALA A 209 2.29 -9.12 -5.14
C ALA A 209 2.22 -10.09 -6.34
N LEU A 210 2.96 -9.83 -7.43
CA LEU A 210 3.04 -10.81 -8.53
C LEU A 210 3.85 -12.04 -8.15
N PHE A 211 4.97 -11.87 -7.44
CA PHE A 211 5.73 -12.97 -6.90
C PHE A 211 4.87 -13.81 -5.96
N GLY A 212 4.10 -13.17 -5.08
CA GLY A 212 3.13 -13.85 -4.22
C GLY A 212 2.09 -14.65 -4.99
N THR A 213 1.52 -14.06 -6.04
CA THR A 213 0.59 -14.77 -6.94
C THR A 213 1.26 -15.97 -7.59
N PHE A 214 2.50 -15.80 -8.08
CA PHE A 214 3.28 -16.86 -8.71
C PHE A 214 3.60 -18.02 -7.75
N VAL A 215 3.97 -17.72 -6.51
CA VAL A 215 4.19 -18.70 -5.43
C VAL A 215 2.91 -19.44 -5.07
N ARG A 216 1.78 -18.71 -4.95
CA ARG A 216 0.47 -19.31 -4.63
C ARG A 216 -0.06 -20.23 -5.72
N GLN A 217 0.25 -19.96 -6.98
CA GLN A 217 -0.04 -20.86 -8.10
C GLN A 217 0.75 -22.18 -8.04
N GLN A 218 1.83 -22.22 -7.28
CA GLN A 218 2.59 -23.42 -6.96
C GLN A 218 2.11 -24.14 -5.68
N GLY A 219 1.01 -23.67 -5.09
CA GLY A 219 0.42 -24.23 -3.87
C GLY A 219 1.12 -23.86 -2.57
N LYS A 220 1.86 -22.77 -2.59
CA LYS A 220 2.57 -22.19 -1.43
C LYS A 220 2.00 -20.82 -1.06
N GLU A 221 2.43 -20.24 0.05
CA GLU A 221 2.14 -18.86 0.44
C GLU A 221 3.44 -18.08 0.60
N LEU A 222 3.41 -16.73 0.54
CA LEU A 222 4.61 -15.94 0.84
C LEU A 222 5.00 -16.06 2.31
N PHE A 223 4.00 -15.95 3.18
CA PHE A 223 4.20 -15.98 4.62
C PHE A 223 3.21 -16.93 5.28
N THR A 224 3.65 -17.50 6.37
CA THR A 224 2.85 -18.26 7.34
C THR A 224 3.05 -17.61 8.71
N PRO A 225 2.25 -17.96 9.73
CA PRO A 225 2.50 -17.48 11.10
C PRO A 225 3.91 -17.80 11.62
N ASP A 226 4.51 -18.88 11.10
CA ASP A 226 5.83 -19.38 11.51
C ASP A 226 7.00 -18.85 10.65
N GLY A 227 6.74 -17.96 9.69
CA GLY A 227 7.77 -17.37 8.83
C GLY A 227 7.46 -17.43 7.34
N LEU A 228 8.45 -17.83 6.50
CA LEU A 228 8.25 -17.97 5.06
C LEU A 228 7.42 -19.21 4.74
N GLY A 229 6.46 -19.05 3.82
CA GLY A 229 5.62 -20.13 3.31
C GLY A 229 6.13 -20.78 2.02
N PHE A 230 7.31 -20.42 1.54
CA PHE A 230 7.94 -20.93 0.32
C PHE A 230 9.43 -21.21 0.55
N GLU A 231 10.05 -21.91 -0.38
CA GLU A 231 11.47 -22.27 -0.34
C GLU A 231 12.22 -21.69 -1.57
N ALA A 232 13.52 -21.95 -1.64
CA ALA A 232 14.35 -21.46 -2.75
C ALA A 232 13.88 -21.93 -4.13
N ALA A 233 13.21 -23.07 -4.23
CA ALA A 233 12.71 -23.60 -5.50
C ALA A 233 11.66 -22.70 -6.15
N GLU A 234 10.70 -22.18 -5.39
CA GLU A 234 9.67 -21.27 -5.88
C GLU A 234 10.28 -19.91 -6.29
N ALA A 235 11.24 -19.42 -5.52
CA ALA A 235 11.97 -18.19 -5.84
C ALA A 235 12.85 -18.36 -7.08
N GLN A 236 13.49 -19.53 -7.25
CA GLN A 236 14.26 -19.85 -8.45
C GLN A 236 13.37 -19.86 -9.69
N ALA A 237 12.18 -20.49 -9.61
CA ALA A 237 11.24 -20.51 -10.73
C ALA A 237 10.83 -19.08 -11.15
N TRP A 238 10.65 -18.16 -10.21
CA TRP A 238 10.41 -16.75 -10.50
C TRP A 238 11.59 -16.08 -11.21
N TYR A 239 12.81 -16.28 -10.72
CA TYR A 239 14.00 -15.72 -11.37
C TYR A 239 14.28 -16.34 -12.73
N ASP A 240 14.02 -17.64 -12.92
CA ASP A 240 14.08 -18.30 -14.22
C ASP A 240 13.09 -17.68 -15.22
N PHE A 241 11.86 -17.36 -14.77
CA PHE A 241 10.87 -16.63 -15.56
C PHE A 241 11.37 -15.23 -15.96
N LEU A 242 11.93 -14.46 -15.04
CA LEU A 242 12.48 -13.14 -15.34
C LEU A 242 13.64 -13.23 -16.36
N VAL A 243 14.58 -14.13 -16.15
CA VAL A 243 15.71 -14.37 -17.08
C VAL A 243 15.23 -14.85 -18.45
N LYS A 244 14.20 -15.70 -18.50
CA LYS A 244 13.56 -16.15 -19.76
C LYS A 244 12.99 -14.96 -20.52
N GLY A 245 12.25 -14.06 -19.84
CA GLY A 245 11.66 -12.87 -20.44
C GLY A 245 12.69 -11.87 -20.97
N VAL A 246 13.81 -11.70 -20.25
CA VAL A 246 14.95 -10.89 -20.71
C VAL A 246 15.57 -11.49 -21.98
N LYS A 247 15.86 -12.80 -21.98
CA LYS A 247 16.41 -13.51 -23.15
C LYS A 247 15.50 -13.46 -24.37
N ALA A 248 14.19 -13.52 -24.14
CA ALA A 248 13.18 -13.39 -25.18
C ALA A 248 12.98 -11.94 -25.67
N LYS A 249 13.62 -10.94 -25.04
CA LYS A 249 13.42 -9.50 -25.29
C LYS A 249 11.98 -9.02 -25.02
N ALA A 250 11.27 -9.73 -24.17
CA ALA A 250 9.95 -9.33 -23.70
C ALA A 250 10.02 -8.24 -22.63
N PHE A 251 10.99 -8.32 -21.72
CA PHE A 251 11.09 -7.45 -20.51
C PHE A 251 12.15 -6.35 -20.62
N GLY A 252 12.77 -6.16 -21.77
CA GLY A 252 13.87 -5.20 -21.92
C GLY A 252 15.23 -5.77 -21.49
N SER A 253 16.28 -4.92 -21.52
CA SER A 253 17.61 -5.30 -21.02
C SER A 253 17.68 -5.18 -19.50
N PRO A 254 18.64 -5.83 -18.82
CA PRO A 254 18.84 -5.68 -17.38
C PRO A 254 18.98 -4.22 -16.92
N GLU A 255 19.68 -3.37 -17.69
CA GLU A 255 19.86 -1.95 -17.41
C GLU A 255 18.53 -1.21 -17.49
N GLN A 256 17.73 -1.48 -18.52
CA GLN A 256 16.41 -0.87 -18.68
C GLN A 256 15.47 -1.29 -17.56
N ILE A 257 15.47 -2.56 -17.15
CA ILE A 257 14.64 -3.09 -16.06
C ILE A 257 14.98 -2.38 -14.74
N THR A 258 16.28 -2.25 -14.42
CA THR A 258 16.73 -1.58 -13.17
C THR A 258 16.45 -0.09 -13.16
N GLU A 259 16.61 0.58 -14.30
CA GLU A 259 16.24 1.99 -14.43
C GLU A 259 14.73 2.20 -14.25
N GLU A 260 13.92 1.35 -14.88
CA GLU A 260 12.46 1.43 -14.83
C GLU A 260 11.92 1.20 -13.41
N ALA A 261 12.49 0.27 -12.67
CA ALA A 261 12.05 -0.04 -11.31
C ALA A 261 12.15 1.13 -10.33
N ALA A 262 12.98 2.13 -10.63
CA ALA A 262 13.17 3.33 -9.80
C ALA A 262 12.29 4.52 -10.21
N LYS A 263 11.51 4.40 -11.30
CA LYS A 263 10.74 5.53 -11.84
C LYS A 263 9.42 5.74 -11.10
N PRO A 264 9.01 7.00 -10.87
CA PRO A 264 7.67 7.31 -10.41
C PRO A 264 6.64 7.03 -11.51
N LEU A 265 5.36 6.99 -11.13
CA LEU A 265 4.24 6.65 -12.01
C LEU A 265 4.24 7.42 -13.34
N ASP A 266 4.37 8.74 -13.28
CA ASP A 266 4.32 9.65 -14.43
C ASP A 266 5.51 9.53 -15.39
N GLN A 267 6.58 8.85 -14.96
CA GLN A 267 7.77 8.56 -15.77
C GLN A 267 7.89 7.09 -16.14
N SER A 268 6.93 6.26 -15.74
CA SER A 268 6.95 4.82 -16.04
C SER A 268 6.96 4.55 -17.55
N ALA A 269 7.48 3.39 -17.91
CA ALA A 269 7.59 2.99 -19.31
C ALA A 269 6.20 2.88 -20.00
N LEU A 270 5.16 2.47 -19.28
CA LEU A 270 3.79 2.42 -19.80
C LEU A 270 3.27 3.82 -20.12
N VAL A 271 3.39 4.75 -19.18
CA VAL A 271 2.94 6.14 -19.30
C VAL A 271 3.68 6.86 -20.44
N THR A 272 4.98 6.65 -20.55
CA THR A 272 5.83 7.29 -21.59
C THR A 272 5.81 6.59 -22.95
N GLY A 273 4.93 5.60 -23.15
CA GLY A 273 4.78 4.86 -24.40
C GLY A 273 5.98 3.96 -24.76
N LYS A 274 6.78 3.56 -23.77
CA LYS A 274 7.95 2.69 -23.92
C LYS A 274 7.66 1.24 -23.56
N ALA A 275 6.57 0.95 -22.85
CA ALA A 275 6.10 -0.40 -22.56
C ALA A 275 4.70 -0.62 -23.10
N ALA A 276 4.44 -1.80 -23.66
CA ALA A 276 3.10 -2.17 -24.13
C ALA A 276 2.21 -2.67 -23.01
N ILE A 277 2.78 -3.42 -22.06
CA ILE A 277 2.11 -4.02 -20.92
C ILE A 277 2.96 -3.71 -19.67
N GLN A 278 2.32 -3.40 -18.54
CA GLN A 278 3.02 -3.21 -17.27
C GLN A 278 2.12 -3.58 -16.09
N TYR A 279 2.73 -4.15 -15.05
CA TYR A 279 2.05 -4.47 -13.79
C TYR A 279 1.66 -3.20 -13.03
N TRP A 280 0.42 -3.20 -12.51
CA TRP A 280 -0.13 -2.14 -11.67
C TRP A 280 -1.18 -2.70 -10.69
N ASN A 281 -1.65 -1.86 -9.79
CA ASN A 281 -2.85 -2.13 -9.00
C ASN A 281 -4.07 -1.48 -9.67
N SER A 282 -5.21 -2.14 -9.60
CA SER A 282 -6.43 -1.74 -10.33
C SER A 282 -6.87 -0.29 -10.09
N ASN A 283 -6.72 0.22 -8.86
CA ASN A 283 -7.09 1.59 -8.50
C ASN A 283 -6.21 2.68 -9.15
N GLN A 284 -5.13 2.29 -9.83
CA GLN A 284 -4.21 3.24 -10.48
C GLN A 284 -4.59 3.54 -11.94
N LEU A 285 -5.65 2.92 -12.48
CA LEU A 285 -6.06 3.09 -13.88
C LEU A 285 -6.21 4.55 -14.29
N GLU A 286 -6.94 5.33 -13.49
CA GLU A 286 -7.18 6.75 -13.77
C GLU A 286 -5.90 7.57 -13.74
N ALA A 287 -5.06 7.36 -12.72
CA ALA A 287 -3.80 8.08 -12.57
C ALA A 287 -2.81 7.77 -13.70
N VAL A 288 -2.70 6.49 -14.09
CA VAL A 288 -1.80 6.04 -15.18
C VAL A 288 -2.30 6.57 -16.53
N SER A 289 -3.60 6.47 -16.81
CA SER A 289 -4.19 6.94 -18.07
C SER A 289 -4.09 8.46 -18.22
N ASN A 290 -4.36 9.21 -17.15
CA ASN A 290 -4.21 10.67 -17.15
C ASN A 290 -2.75 11.09 -17.35
N ALA A 291 -1.80 10.43 -16.71
CA ALA A 291 -0.38 10.71 -16.89
C ALA A 291 0.10 10.42 -18.33
N ALA A 292 -0.53 9.45 -19.01
CA ALA A 292 -0.25 9.12 -20.41
C ALA A 292 -0.89 10.06 -21.43
N GLY A 293 -1.58 11.13 -20.99
CA GLY A 293 -2.20 12.14 -21.83
C GLY A 293 -3.72 12.27 -21.62
N GLY A 294 -4.39 11.28 -21.04
CA GLY A 294 -5.80 11.33 -20.67
C GLY A 294 -6.80 11.14 -21.80
N ASP A 295 -6.34 10.99 -23.04
CA ASP A 295 -7.20 10.85 -24.23
C ASP A 295 -7.80 9.43 -24.37
N TYR A 296 -7.28 8.47 -23.63
CA TYR A 296 -7.71 7.07 -23.61
C TYR A 296 -7.44 6.42 -22.24
N LEU A 297 -8.14 5.35 -21.96
CA LEU A 297 -7.84 4.52 -20.81
C LEU A 297 -6.86 3.40 -21.21
N MET A 298 -5.98 3.03 -20.29
CA MET A 298 -5.26 1.77 -20.41
C MET A 298 -6.25 0.62 -20.31
N GLU A 299 -5.97 -0.46 -21.04
CA GLU A 299 -6.77 -1.69 -20.95
C GLU A 299 -6.33 -2.50 -19.73
N MET A 300 -7.31 -3.05 -19.02
CA MET A 300 -7.06 -3.87 -17.83
C MET A 300 -7.00 -5.32 -18.22
N LEU A 301 -5.87 -5.96 -17.96
CA LEU A 301 -5.65 -7.39 -18.21
C LEU A 301 -5.46 -8.12 -16.88
N ARG A 302 -6.17 -9.22 -16.70
CA ARG A 302 -5.96 -10.13 -15.56
C ARG A 302 -4.52 -10.64 -15.54
N GLY A 303 -4.01 -10.98 -14.36
CA GLY A 303 -2.72 -11.65 -14.26
C GLY A 303 -2.74 -13.03 -14.95
N PRO A 304 -1.61 -13.53 -15.48
CA PRO A 304 -1.54 -14.88 -16.05
C PRO A 304 -1.63 -15.95 -14.97
N SER A 305 -1.96 -17.18 -15.37
CA SER A 305 -1.86 -18.35 -14.50
C SER A 305 -0.90 -19.38 -15.10
N MET A 306 -0.46 -20.35 -14.29
CA MET A 306 0.39 -21.44 -14.80
C MET A 306 -0.36 -22.39 -15.75
N THR A 307 -1.68 -22.48 -15.62
CA THR A 307 -2.52 -23.44 -16.34
C THR A 307 -3.42 -22.80 -17.40
N GLY A 308 -3.52 -21.49 -17.46
CA GLY A 308 -4.51 -20.76 -18.25
C GLY A 308 -5.93 -20.75 -17.66
N LYS A 309 -6.16 -21.32 -16.47
CA LYS A 309 -7.48 -21.33 -15.83
C LYS A 309 -7.63 -20.15 -14.90
N ALA A 310 -8.81 -19.52 -14.89
CA ALA A 310 -9.13 -18.37 -14.07
C ALA A 310 -8.96 -18.66 -12.55
N THR A 311 -9.48 -19.77 -12.06
CA THR A 311 -9.39 -20.19 -10.66
C THR A 311 -7.95 -20.48 -10.19
N ASP A 312 -7.05 -20.74 -11.12
CA ASP A 312 -5.65 -21.05 -10.82
C ASP A 312 -4.77 -19.78 -10.78
N ARG A 313 -5.33 -18.59 -11.06
CA ARG A 313 -4.60 -17.30 -10.95
C ARG A 313 -4.18 -16.97 -9.54
N LYS A 314 -4.95 -17.42 -8.55
CA LYS A 314 -4.69 -17.17 -7.12
C LYS A 314 -4.57 -15.68 -6.77
N THR A 315 -5.21 -14.82 -7.56
CA THR A 315 -5.34 -13.40 -7.24
C THR A 315 -6.25 -13.23 -6.01
N TRP A 316 -6.19 -12.08 -5.37
CA TRP A 316 -7.02 -11.79 -4.20
C TRP A 316 -7.43 -10.32 -4.17
N TYR A 317 -8.42 -9.99 -3.34
CA TYR A 317 -8.74 -8.62 -3.01
C TYR A 317 -7.72 -8.08 -2.02
N LYS A 318 -6.89 -7.14 -2.50
CA LYS A 318 -5.88 -6.49 -1.67
C LYS A 318 -6.49 -5.23 -1.06
N ALA A 319 -6.30 -5.00 0.23
CA ALA A 319 -6.47 -3.67 0.77
C ALA A 319 -5.46 -2.73 0.10
N SER A 320 -5.96 -1.69 -0.56
CA SER A 320 -5.08 -0.67 -1.14
C SER A 320 -4.26 0.02 -0.06
N MET A 321 -4.90 0.25 1.07
CA MET A 321 -4.38 0.71 2.34
C MET A 321 -5.41 0.46 3.43
N LEU A 322 -5.01 0.67 4.67
CA LEU A 322 -5.85 0.48 5.84
C LEU A 322 -5.91 1.78 6.64
N TRP A 323 -6.98 2.00 7.38
CA TRP A 323 -7.02 2.99 8.42
C TRP A 323 -6.86 2.31 9.77
N SER A 324 -5.86 2.72 10.53
CA SER A 324 -5.57 2.27 11.89
C SER A 324 -5.65 3.44 12.87
N ALA A 325 -5.74 3.14 14.14
CA ALA A 325 -5.62 4.14 15.21
C ALA A 325 -4.48 3.76 16.16
N SER A 326 -3.80 4.76 16.70
CA SER A 326 -2.73 4.55 17.69
C SER A 326 -3.32 4.03 19.00
N ALA A 327 -2.74 2.99 19.57
CA ALA A 327 -3.09 2.53 20.93
C ALA A 327 -2.75 3.57 22.04
N LYS A 328 -1.99 4.62 21.69
CA LYS A 328 -1.63 5.72 22.60
C LYS A 328 -2.47 6.97 22.43
N THR A 329 -3.46 6.94 21.50
CA THR A 329 -4.37 8.08 21.34
C THR A 329 -5.10 8.40 22.65
N GLN A 330 -5.24 9.69 22.96
CA GLN A 330 -6.03 10.15 24.10
C GLN A 330 -7.52 10.23 23.77
N ASN A 331 -7.90 10.03 22.49
CA ASN A 331 -9.27 10.16 22.00
C ASN A 331 -9.66 8.91 21.16
N PRO A 332 -9.62 7.68 21.75
CA PRO A 332 -9.84 6.45 21.01
C PRO A 332 -11.23 6.39 20.34
N GLU A 333 -12.27 6.80 21.05
CA GLU A 333 -13.64 6.81 20.51
C GLU A 333 -13.78 7.74 19.29
N ALA A 334 -13.13 8.92 19.33
CA ALA A 334 -13.17 9.86 18.22
C ALA A 334 -12.36 9.37 17.00
N ALA A 335 -11.24 8.70 17.23
CA ALA A 335 -10.45 8.09 16.17
C ALA A 335 -11.23 6.96 15.47
N VAL A 336 -11.86 6.08 16.25
CA VAL A 336 -12.73 4.99 15.76
C VAL A 336 -13.93 5.57 15.01
N ALA A 337 -14.56 6.63 15.52
CA ALA A 337 -15.70 7.27 14.87
C ALA A 337 -15.33 7.85 13.50
N TRP A 338 -14.14 8.45 13.34
CA TRP A 338 -13.67 8.94 12.06
C TRP A 338 -13.42 7.78 11.08
N ILE A 339 -12.78 6.71 11.54
CA ILE A 339 -12.52 5.51 10.70
C ILE A 339 -13.85 4.89 10.26
N ASN A 340 -14.82 4.77 11.17
CA ASN A 340 -16.14 4.25 10.85
C ASN A 340 -16.89 5.16 9.86
N TRP A 341 -16.80 6.47 10.01
CA TRP A 341 -17.36 7.45 9.07
C TRP A 341 -16.72 7.31 7.68
N PHE A 342 -15.38 7.21 7.61
CA PHE A 342 -14.71 7.00 6.33
C PHE A 342 -15.23 5.75 5.61
N ALA A 343 -15.38 4.64 6.34
CA ALA A 343 -15.72 3.34 5.79
C ALA A 343 -17.21 3.18 5.40
N ASN A 344 -18.10 3.93 6.08
CA ASN A 344 -19.53 3.64 6.04
C ASN A 344 -20.41 4.85 5.66
N ASP A 345 -19.83 6.05 5.50
CA ASP A 345 -20.61 7.23 5.18
C ASP A 345 -20.48 7.63 3.70
N GLN A 346 -21.62 7.89 3.08
CA GLN A 346 -21.66 8.29 1.67
C GLN A 346 -20.97 9.63 1.41
N ALA A 347 -20.93 10.54 2.39
CA ALA A 347 -20.24 11.83 2.23
C ALA A 347 -18.72 11.63 2.09
N ALA A 348 -18.13 10.74 2.91
CA ALA A 348 -16.73 10.37 2.79
C ALA A 348 -16.43 9.76 1.41
N ALA A 349 -17.24 8.80 0.99
CA ALA A 349 -17.06 8.11 -0.28
C ALA A 349 -17.26 9.03 -1.51
N ASN A 350 -18.17 9.99 -1.44
CA ASN A 350 -18.35 10.99 -2.49
C ASN A 350 -17.14 11.93 -2.64
N ILE A 351 -16.35 12.11 -1.60
CA ILE A 351 -15.13 12.90 -1.62
C ILE A 351 -13.95 12.04 -2.09
N ASP A 352 -13.80 10.83 -1.55
CA ASP A 352 -12.70 9.92 -1.89
C ASP A 352 -12.80 9.41 -3.34
N LYS A 353 -14.02 9.17 -3.84
CA LYS A 353 -14.30 8.73 -5.22
C LYS A 353 -13.44 7.56 -5.66
N ALA A 354 -13.30 6.56 -4.80
CA ALA A 354 -12.47 5.38 -5.06
C ALA A 354 -10.98 5.68 -5.38
N GLU A 355 -10.46 6.85 -4.99
CA GLU A 355 -9.03 7.15 -5.14
C GLU A 355 -8.18 6.17 -4.31
N ARG A 356 -8.69 5.77 -3.14
CA ARG A 356 -8.08 4.74 -2.30
C ARG A 356 -8.46 3.31 -2.70
N GLY A 357 -9.16 3.13 -3.81
CA GLY A 357 -9.68 1.84 -4.27
C GLY A 357 -11.20 1.75 -4.13
N ILE A 358 -11.77 0.66 -4.62
CA ILE A 358 -13.21 0.44 -4.58
C ILE A 358 -13.66 0.28 -3.12
N PRO A 359 -14.67 1.04 -2.65
CA PRO A 359 -15.17 0.92 -1.29
C PRO A 359 -15.47 -0.55 -0.91
N PRO A 360 -14.94 -1.03 0.24
CA PRO A 360 -15.21 -2.39 0.68
C PRO A 360 -16.66 -2.60 1.14
N ASN A 361 -17.36 -1.54 1.59
CA ASN A 361 -18.79 -1.58 1.91
C ASN A 361 -19.61 -1.59 0.64
N ALA A 362 -20.35 -2.69 0.39
CA ALA A 362 -21.11 -2.92 -0.84
C ALA A 362 -22.28 -1.91 -1.03
N GLU A 363 -22.88 -1.42 0.06
CA GLU A 363 -23.94 -0.41 -0.02
C GLU A 363 -23.36 0.96 -0.42
N ILE A 364 -22.23 1.32 0.17
CA ILE A 364 -21.50 2.55 -0.18
C ILE A 364 -21.06 2.50 -1.64
N LEU A 365 -20.48 1.39 -2.10
CA LEU A 365 -20.11 1.21 -3.50
C LEU A 365 -21.32 1.45 -4.42
N THR A 366 -22.44 0.82 -4.12
CA THR A 366 -23.68 1.00 -4.91
C THR A 366 -24.10 2.45 -4.95
N ALA A 367 -24.07 3.14 -3.82
CA ALA A 367 -24.51 4.54 -3.70
C ALA A 367 -23.59 5.52 -4.47
N VAL A 368 -22.25 5.28 -4.51
CA VAL A 368 -21.31 6.20 -5.16
C VAL A 368 -21.05 5.90 -6.63
N THR A 369 -21.34 4.67 -7.09
CA THR A 369 -21.09 4.24 -8.48
C THR A 369 -21.59 5.24 -9.54
N PRO A 370 -22.77 5.87 -9.43
CA PRO A 370 -23.22 6.86 -10.42
C PRO A 370 -22.30 8.09 -10.53
N SER A 371 -21.57 8.43 -9.47
CA SER A 371 -20.68 9.61 -9.40
C SER A 371 -19.23 9.31 -9.75
N LEU A 372 -18.88 8.05 -9.97
CA LEU A 372 -17.54 7.63 -10.35
C LEU A 372 -17.20 8.09 -11.77
N SER A 373 -15.91 8.37 -12.01
CA SER A 373 -15.39 8.58 -13.36
C SER A 373 -15.51 7.31 -14.21
N GLU A 374 -15.36 7.43 -15.53
CA GLU A 374 -15.37 6.25 -16.39
C GLU A 374 -14.26 5.25 -16.04
N ALA A 375 -13.05 5.74 -15.73
CA ALA A 375 -11.95 4.88 -15.27
C ALA A 375 -12.32 4.12 -13.97
N GLN A 376 -12.91 4.81 -13.01
CA GLN A 376 -13.33 4.20 -11.74
C GLN A 376 -14.46 3.19 -11.93
N LYS A 377 -15.40 3.43 -12.86
CA LYS A 377 -16.44 2.46 -13.23
C LYS A 377 -15.85 1.21 -13.87
N VAL A 378 -14.84 1.37 -14.74
CA VAL A 378 -14.09 0.23 -15.31
C VAL A 378 -13.42 -0.59 -14.23
N VAL A 379 -12.77 0.06 -13.25
CA VAL A 379 -12.16 -0.61 -12.09
C VAL A 379 -13.21 -1.33 -11.25
N ALA A 380 -14.33 -0.69 -10.93
CA ALA A 380 -15.42 -1.30 -10.16
C ALA A 380 -15.99 -2.54 -10.87
N LYS A 381 -16.16 -2.46 -12.18
CA LYS A 381 -16.58 -3.60 -13.00
C LYS A 381 -15.53 -4.72 -12.95
N TYR A 382 -14.25 -4.42 -13.13
CA TYR A 382 -13.18 -5.41 -13.06
C TYR A 382 -13.16 -6.15 -11.71
N ILE A 383 -13.22 -5.43 -10.58
CA ILE A 383 -13.28 -6.02 -9.23
C ILE A 383 -14.49 -6.94 -9.08
N THR A 384 -15.62 -6.59 -9.68
CA THR A 384 -16.83 -7.44 -9.68
C THR A 384 -16.64 -8.67 -10.56
N ASP A 385 -16.09 -8.52 -11.75
CA ASP A 385 -15.91 -9.59 -12.73
C ASP A 385 -14.96 -10.69 -12.22
N ILE A 386 -13.91 -10.34 -11.47
CA ILE A 386 -12.97 -11.32 -10.92
C ILE A 386 -13.45 -12.01 -9.64
N LYS A 387 -14.65 -11.71 -9.14
CA LYS A 387 -15.16 -12.24 -7.86
C LYS A 387 -15.08 -13.78 -7.75
N THR A 388 -15.31 -14.49 -8.84
CA THR A 388 -15.22 -15.97 -8.89
C THR A 388 -13.80 -16.50 -9.10
N GLU A 389 -12.84 -15.62 -9.31
CA GLU A 389 -11.44 -15.93 -9.59
C GLU A 389 -10.55 -15.67 -8.37
N VAL A 390 -11.02 -14.89 -7.40
CA VAL A 390 -10.23 -14.52 -6.22
C VAL A 390 -10.07 -15.69 -5.26
N ALA A 391 -8.88 -15.79 -4.69
CA ALA A 391 -8.56 -16.71 -3.62
C ALA A 391 -8.61 -15.99 -2.25
N ASN A 392 -8.38 -16.74 -1.17
CA ASN A 392 -8.28 -16.17 0.17
C ASN A 392 -7.21 -15.06 0.21
N THR A 393 -7.48 -14.03 0.98
CA THR A 393 -6.48 -12.97 1.24
C THR A 393 -5.28 -13.57 1.97
N PRO A 394 -4.05 -13.32 1.51
CA PRO A 394 -2.85 -13.72 2.24
C PRO A 394 -2.81 -13.05 3.62
N ILE A 395 -2.16 -13.69 4.58
CA ILE A 395 -1.89 -13.05 5.86
C ILE A 395 -0.95 -11.85 5.66
N ALA A 396 -1.05 -10.88 6.55
CA ALA A 396 -0.07 -9.79 6.60
C ALA A 396 1.34 -10.36 6.86
N PRO A 397 2.39 -9.84 6.20
CA PRO A 397 3.75 -10.28 6.44
C PRO A 397 4.11 -10.20 7.93
N PRO A 398 4.84 -11.18 8.49
CA PRO A 398 5.41 -11.03 9.83
C PRO A 398 6.32 -9.80 9.92
N PRO A 399 6.63 -9.29 11.12
CA PRO A 399 7.57 -8.19 11.28
C PRO A 399 8.91 -8.48 10.58
N GLY A 400 9.41 -7.52 9.80
CA GLY A 400 10.56 -7.68 8.91
C GLY A 400 10.21 -8.17 7.51
N GLY A 401 9.03 -8.77 7.30
CA GLY A 401 8.59 -9.27 6.00
C GLY A 401 8.29 -8.17 4.96
N GLY A 402 8.04 -6.94 5.40
CA GLY A 402 7.87 -5.78 4.52
C GLY A 402 9.08 -5.48 3.62
N THR A 403 10.26 -6.02 3.93
CA THR A 403 11.47 -5.86 3.11
C THR A 403 11.48 -6.73 1.85
N ILE A 404 10.46 -7.57 1.64
CA ILE A 404 10.43 -8.56 0.55
C ILE A 404 10.67 -7.96 -0.84
N SER A 405 10.03 -6.83 -1.20
CA SER A 405 10.21 -6.18 -2.49
C SER A 405 11.66 -5.74 -2.74
N GLU A 406 12.31 -5.19 -1.71
CA GLU A 406 13.70 -4.74 -1.80
C GLU A 406 14.66 -5.93 -1.98
N VAL A 407 14.49 -6.97 -1.17
CA VAL A 407 15.34 -8.17 -1.21
C VAL A 407 15.12 -8.94 -2.52
N LEU A 408 13.84 -9.04 -2.99
CA LEU A 408 13.50 -9.65 -4.28
C LEU A 408 14.17 -8.92 -5.44
N THR A 409 14.14 -7.57 -5.43
CA THR A 409 14.78 -6.73 -6.44
C THR A 409 16.29 -6.93 -6.46
N ARG A 410 16.93 -6.94 -5.28
CA ARG A 410 18.39 -7.06 -5.14
C ARG A 410 18.90 -8.34 -5.79
N HIS A 411 18.38 -9.48 -5.37
CA HIS A 411 18.82 -10.79 -5.87
C HIS A 411 18.32 -11.07 -7.30
N GLY A 412 17.13 -10.59 -7.66
CA GLY A 412 16.64 -10.63 -9.03
C GLY A 412 17.53 -9.86 -10.01
N THR A 413 18.06 -8.70 -9.57
CA THR A 413 19.02 -7.93 -10.36
C THR A 413 20.29 -8.75 -10.64
N ASP A 414 20.84 -9.44 -9.64
CA ASP A 414 22.01 -10.28 -9.85
C ASP A 414 21.73 -11.43 -10.83
N ALA A 415 20.52 -12.02 -10.77
CA ALA A 415 20.12 -13.08 -11.69
C ALA A 415 19.97 -12.58 -13.14
N ILE A 416 19.28 -11.47 -13.39
CA ILE A 416 19.07 -10.96 -14.75
C ILE A 416 20.34 -10.43 -15.41
N TYR A 417 21.31 -9.93 -14.61
CA TYR A 417 22.65 -9.54 -15.10
C TYR A 417 23.58 -10.75 -15.27
N GLY A 418 23.20 -11.95 -14.85
CA GLY A 418 24.06 -13.13 -14.87
C GLY A 418 25.23 -13.06 -13.90
N ARG A 419 25.14 -12.23 -12.85
CA ARG A 419 26.13 -12.13 -11.75
C ARG A 419 26.03 -13.31 -10.79
N ALA A 420 24.84 -13.90 -10.71
CA ALA A 420 24.56 -15.12 -9.97
C ALA A 420 23.69 -16.05 -10.82
N SER A 421 23.77 -17.36 -10.56
CA SER A 421 22.77 -18.28 -11.09
C SER A 421 21.40 -17.98 -10.47
N THR A 422 20.31 -18.34 -11.14
CA THR A 422 18.96 -18.17 -10.57
C THR A 422 18.78 -18.96 -9.27
N ALA A 423 19.43 -20.13 -9.16
CA ALA A 423 19.46 -20.95 -7.95
C ALA A 423 20.20 -20.25 -6.79
N ASP A 424 21.39 -19.69 -7.05
CA ASP A 424 22.15 -18.97 -6.01
C ASP A 424 21.44 -17.67 -5.58
N ALA A 425 20.86 -16.95 -6.53
CA ALA A 425 20.08 -15.74 -6.25
C ALA A 425 18.85 -16.06 -5.39
N ALA A 426 18.13 -17.15 -5.70
CA ALA A 426 16.98 -17.60 -4.95
C ALA A 426 17.34 -18.05 -3.52
N GLN A 427 18.43 -18.79 -3.35
CA GLN A 427 18.89 -19.19 -2.03
C GLN A 427 19.24 -17.97 -1.16
N LYS A 428 20.01 -17.02 -1.73
CA LYS A 428 20.36 -15.77 -1.02
C LYS A 428 19.14 -14.94 -0.67
N PHE A 429 18.16 -14.86 -1.59
CA PHE A 429 16.91 -14.15 -1.33
C PHE A 429 16.16 -14.76 -0.14
N VAL A 430 16.00 -16.08 -0.12
CA VAL A 430 15.32 -16.79 0.98
C VAL A 430 16.08 -16.63 2.30
N ASP A 431 17.41 -16.79 2.28
CA ASP A 431 18.24 -16.68 3.50
C ASP A 431 18.20 -15.27 4.08
N GLU A 432 18.30 -14.24 3.22
CA GLU A 432 18.24 -12.86 3.66
C GLU A 432 16.85 -12.50 4.19
N LEU A 433 15.77 -12.90 3.49
CA LEU A 433 14.42 -12.63 3.95
C LEU A 433 14.11 -13.35 5.26
N LYS A 434 14.54 -14.63 5.43
CA LYS A 434 14.45 -15.34 6.71
C LYS A 434 15.19 -14.61 7.83
N SER A 435 16.35 -14.04 7.55
CA SER A 435 17.12 -13.30 8.56
C SER A 435 16.47 -11.98 8.97
N ASN A 436 15.65 -11.39 8.11
CA ASN A 436 14.94 -10.15 8.38
C ASN A 436 13.67 -10.36 9.21
N LEU A 437 13.08 -11.57 9.16
CA LEU A 437 11.87 -11.86 9.93
C LEU A 437 12.17 -11.90 11.44
N GLN A 438 11.27 -11.32 12.21
CA GLN A 438 11.28 -11.30 13.67
C GLN A 438 10.19 -12.25 14.19
N VAL A 439 10.32 -13.55 13.89
CA VAL A 439 9.41 -14.65 14.28
C VAL A 439 10.07 -15.56 15.31
#